data_2ba1d64c1ebe18aa318714d1c289c40c
#
_entry.id   2ba1d64c1ebe18aa318714d1c289c40c
#
_cell.length_a   1.000
_cell.length_b   1.000
_cell.length_c   1.000
_cell.angle_alpha   90.00
_cell.angle_beta   90.00
_cell.angle_gamma   90.00
#
_symmetry.space_group_name_H-M   'P 1'
#
loop_
_entity.id
_entity.type
_entity.pdbx_description
1 polymer ?
#
loop_
_entity_poly.entity_id
_entity_poly.type
_entity_poly.pdbx_seq_one_letter_code
_entity_poly.pdbx_strand_id
1 'polypeptide(L)'
;CQEMQLCLRFCCCAVVSQPFLYREPGFPVSTLLNGKAVLTVPVLCLCLSSFLFPASLCLLHARLTNPCGFLTLMRASLAPSSNHARTQSLTTMCVCVCCSNLPAKPAEEAQKHRQQYEEMVAQAKKRELKEAQKRRKQLELRCKVEESIGNAAQTWNQEILPNWSTMCNSRRVRDLWWQGVPPSVRGKVWSLAVGNELNITHELYNICLARARDKWKSMPIEPVTEDAGSSLADREASLELIKLDISRTFPHLCIFQQGGPYYDVLHSILGAYTCYRPDVGYVQGMSFIAAVLILNLDTADAFIAFANLLNKPCQMAFFRVDHSLMLTYFAAFEVFFDENLPKLFAHFKENKLTPDIYLIDWIFTLYSKSLPLDLACRVWDVFCRDGDEFLFRVALGILRLYEDVLTRMDFIHNAQFLTRLPDHIPPDQLFSHIHTVHMTSKNRKWAQVR
;
A
#
# COMPACT_ATOMS: atom_id res chain seq x y z
N CYS A 1 18.74 -7.72 -25.08
CA CYS A 1 18.48 -8.51 -23.85
C CYS A 1 19.17 -7.94 -22.61
N GLN A 2 20.45 -7.59 -22.71
CA GLN A 2 21.20 -7.02 -21.57
C GLN A 2 20.73 -5.61 -21.17
N GLU A 3 20.35 -4.76 -22.12
CA GLU A 3 19.88 -3.39 -21.82
C GLU A 3 18.50 -3.37 -21.14
N MET A 4 17.61 -4.31 -21.44
CA MET A 4 16.30 -4.38 -20.77
C MET A 4 16.38 -4.99 -19.36
N GLN A 5 17.30 -5.93 -19.12
CA GLN A 5 17.61 -6.38 -17.77
C GLN A 5 18.28 -5.29 -16.93
N LEU A 6 19.08 -4.42 -17.57
CA LEU A 6 19.60 -3.21 -16.91
C LEU A 6 18.46 -2.21 -16.61
N CYS A 7 17.53 -1.99 -17.53
CA CYS A 7 16.38 -1.10 -17.31
C CYS A 7 15.45 -1.62 -16.19
N LEU A 8 15.18 -2.93 -16.14
CA LEU A 8 14.45 -3.57 -15.03
C LEU A 8 15.22 -3.48 -13.71
N ARG A 9 16.56 -3.56 -13.74
CA ARG A 9 17.40 -3.34 -12.55
C ARG A 9 17.46 -1.88 -12.13
N PHE A 10 17.50 -0.92 -13.07
CA PHE A 10 17.56 0.51 -12.74
C PHE A 10 16.21 1.11 -12.30
N CYS A 11 15.09 0.74 -12.91
CA CYS A 11 13.77 1.20 -12.45
C CYS A 11 13.42 0.72 -11.04
N CYS A 12 13.91 -0.44 -10.62
CA CYS A 12 13.65 -0.96 -9.27
C CYS A 12 14.70 -0.58 -8.22
N CYS A 13 15.93 -0.19 -8.63
CA CYS A 13 16.99 0.24 -7.69
C CYS A 13 17.00 1.73 -7.37
N ALA A 14 16.29 2.58 -8.13
CA ALA A 14 16.30 4.04 -7.95
C ALA A 14 15.45 4.54 -6.74
N VAL A 15 14.94 3.65 -5.89
CA VAL A 15 14.10 4.01 -4.72
C VAL A 15 14.81 3.80 -3.38
N VAL A 16 16.13 3.63 -3.36
CA VAL A 16 16.85 3.57 -2.07
C VAL A 16 17.88 4.70 -2.01
N SER A 17 17.63 5.63 -1.11
CA SER A 17 18.57 6.60 -0.50
C SER A 17 18.90 7.87 -1.31
N GLN A 18 18.12 8.93 -1.10
CA GLN A 18 18.69 10.23 -0.78
C GLN A 18 17.74 11.05 0.11
N PRO A 19 18.20 11.59 1.24
CA PRO A 19 17.42 12.54 2.02
C PRO A 19 17.41 13.90 1.30
N PHE A 20 16.23 14.44 1.08
CA PHE A 20 16.05 15.80 0.56
C PHE A 20 16.61 16.81 1.54
N LEU A 21 17.71 17.46 1.15
CA LEU A 21 18.15 18.72 1.70
C LEU A 21 17.39 19.86 1.00
N TYR A 22 16.45 20.44 1.69
CA TYR A 22 15.85 21.73 1.33
C TYR A 22 16.96 22.79 1.41
N ARG A 23 17.27 23.41 0.29
CA ARG A 23 18.27 24.49 0.20
C ARG A 23 17.52 25.82 0.07
N GLU A 24 17.53 26.61 1.10
CA GLU A 24 17.23 28.04 0.99
C GLU A 24 18.39 28.79 0.31
N PRO A 25 18.12 29.82 -0.50
CA PRO A 25 19.16 30.54 -1.23
C PRO A 25 19.74 31.67 -0.38
N GLY A 26 21.05 31.61 -0.18
CA GLY A 26 21.86 32.77 0.20
C GLY A 26 22.82 32.54 1.35
N PHE A 27 24.05 32.16 1.03
CA PHE A 27 25.31 32.72 1.61
C PHE A 27 26.52 31.99 0.99
N PRO A 28 27.69 32.71 0.84
CA PRO A 28 28.75 32.28 -0.07
C PRO A 28 29.77 31.33 0.58
N VAL A 29 30.38 30.55 -0.34
CA VAL A 29 31.49 29.61 -0.07
C VAL A 29 32.77 30.35 0.28
N SER A 30 33.41 29.98 1.36
CA SER A 30 34.88 29.85 1.45
C SER A 30 35.28 29.27 2.83
N THR A 31 35.95 28.21 2.88
CA THR A 31 37.28 27.87 3.43
C THR A 31 37.33 26.43 3.94
N LEU A 32 38.15 25.66 3.30
CA LEU A 32 38.71 24.38 3.74
C LEU A 32 39.59 24.55 4.96
N LEU A 33 39.62 23.63 5.92
CA LEU A 33 40.73 22.76 6.33
C LEU A 33 40.57 22.18 7.75
N ASN A 34 40.75 20.87 7.81
CA ASN A 34 41.33 20.03 8.88
C ASN A 34 40.64 19.86 10.25
N GLY A 35 40.28 18.62 10.54
CA GLY A 35 40.63 18.02 11.82
C GLY A 35 39.47 17.43 12.64
N LYS A 36 39.39 16.09 12.61
CA LYS A 36 38.85 15.18 13.64
C LYS A 36 37.43 15.41 14.18
N ALA A 37 36.54 14.57 13.68
CA ALA A 37 35.16 14.45 14.13
C ALA A 37 35.07 13.72 15.47
N VAL A 38 34.43 14.35 16.43
CA VAL A 38 33.78 13.73 17.59
C VAL A 38 32.30 13.66 17.27
N LEU A 39 31.75 12.44 17.17
CA LEU A 39 30.35 12.18 16.95
C LEU A 39 29.54 12.53 18.21
N THR A 40 28.81 13.62 18.15
CA THR A 40 27.68 13.90 19.04
C THR A 40 26.39 13.68 18.26
N VAL A 41 25.62 12.69 18.68
CA VAL A 41 24.30 12.36 18.13
C VAL A 41 23.27 13.34 18.72
N PRO A 42 22.52 14.11 17.91
CA PRO A 42 21.37 14.82 18.44
C PRO A 42 20.15 13.86 18.46
N VAL A 43 19.58 13.72 19.64
CA VAL A 43 18.31 13.04 19.88
C VAL A 43 17.20 13.84 19.20
N LEU A 44 16.66 13.34 18.11
CA LEU A 44 15.45 13.88 17.48
C LEU A 44 14.22 13.31 18.21
N CYS A 45 13.52 14.18 18.92
CA CYS A 45 12.24 13.92 19.54
C CYS A 45 11.17 13.90 18.44
N LEU A 46 10.75 12.71 17.99
CA LEU A 46 9.57 12.53 17.13
C LEU A 46 8.33 12.37 18.00
N CYS A 47 7.49 13.40 18.00
CA CYS A 47 6.12 13.32 18.47
C CYS A 47 5.31 12.42 17.52
N LEU A 48 5.08 11.17 17.92
CA LEU A 48 4.02 10.34 17.39
C LEU A 48 2.82 10.45 18.32
N SER A 49 1.85 11.23 17.94
CA SER A 49 0.52 11.23 18.53
C SER A 49 -0.34 10.16 17.87
N SER A 50 -0.97 9.37 18.73
CA SER A 50 -2.19 8.59 18.50
C SER A 50 -2.01 7.15 17.97
N PHE A 51 -2.00 6.19 18.89
CA PHE A 51 -3.03 5.16 19.00
C PHE A 51 -2.73 4.21 20.17
N LEU A 52 -3.66 4.22 21.15
CA LEU A 52 -3.99 3.15 22.11
C LEU A 52 -2.84 2.31 22.72
N PHE A 53 -2.40 2.70 23.94
CA PHE A 53 -1.89 1.77 24.95
C PHE A 53 -2.42 2.13 26.35
N PRO A 54 -2.71 1.13 27.22
CA PRO A 54 -3.34 1.37 28.51
C PRO A 54 -2.39 2.00 29.54
N ALA A 55 -2.97 2.74 30.45
CA ALA A 55 -2.39 3.68 31.40
C ALA A 55 -1.42 3.15 32.46
N SER A 56 -0.75 2.03 32.26
CA SER A 56 0.08 1.41 33.33
C SER A 56 1.58 1.62 33.21
N LEU A 57 2.10 2.24 32.17
CA LEU A 57 3.55 2.40 31.97
C LEU A 57 4.10 3.83 32.03
N CYS A 58 3.27 4.84 32.31
CA CYS A 58 3.71 6.24 32.39
C CYS A 58 4.31 6.66 33.74
N LEU A 59 4.42 5.77 34.72
CA LEU A 59 4.87 6.13 36.08
C LEU A 59 6.37 5.90 36.36
N LEU A 60 7.15 5.42 35.40
CA LEU A 60 8.57 5.12 35.65
C LEU A 60 9.57 6.12 35.00
N HIS A 61 9.13 7.11 34.24
CA HIS A 61 10.08 8.01 33.54
C HIS A 61 10.13 9.45 34.07
N ALA A 62 9.40 9.76 35.16
CA ALA A 62 9.38 11.10 35.75
C ALA A 62 10.38 11.28 36.92
N ARG A 63 11.41 10.45 37.03
CA ARG A 63 12.32 10.47 38.21
C ARG A 63 13.66 11.13 38.01
N LEU A 64 13.98 11.83 36.90
CA LEU A 64 15.33 12.28 36.68
C LEU A 64 15.53 13.73 36.22
N THR A 65 14.62 14.66 36.39
CA THR A 65 14.96 16.08 36.21
C THR A 65 14.02 16.97 37.02
N ASN A 66 14.28 17.11 38.33
CA ASN A 66 13.85 18.31 39.04
C ASN A 66 14.70 18.52 40.30
N PRO A 67 15.47 19.64 40.38
CA PRO A 67 16.33 19.92 41.54
C PRO A 67 15.62 20.67 42.68
N CYS A 68 14.33 20.62 42.81
CA CYS A 68 13.62 21.14 43.98
C CYS A 68 12.74 20.05 44.57
N GLY A 69 13.29 19.44 45.63
CA GLY A 69 12.58 18.38 46.36
C GLY A 69 11.42 18.93 47.18
N PHE A 70 10.23 18.43 46.91
CA PHE A 70 9.16 18.27 47.89
C PHE A 70 8.25 17.13 47.42
N LEU A 71 8.35 16.00 48.11
CA LEU A 71 7.45 14.87 48.00
C LEU A 71 6.19 15.16 48.86
N THR A 72 5.02 15.18 48.25
CA THR A 72 3.76 15.00 48.97
C THR A 72 3.08 13.75 48.43
N LEU A 73 3.10 12.69 49.24
CA LEU A 73 2.34 11.46 49.03
C LEU A 73 0.87 11.74 49.30
N MET A 74 0.02 11.60 48.29
CA MET A 74 -1.41 11.39 48.50
C MET A 74 -1.76 9.92 48.22
N ARG A 75 -2.22 9.29 49.30
CA ARG A 75 -2.72 7.92 49.38
C ARG A 75 -4.12 7.89 48.78
N ALA A 76 -4.31 7.19 47.68
CA ALA A 76 -5.66 6.94 47.15
C ALA A 76 -6.24 5.67 47.77
N SER A 77 -7.34 5.84 48.48
CA SER A 77 -8.18 4.79 49.01
C SER A 77 -9.05 4.19 47.93
N LEU A 78 -8.99 2.89 47.77
CA LEU A 78 -9.88 2.13 46.89
C LEU A 78 -11.20 1.79 47.61
N ALA A 79 -12.32 2.15 47.03
CA ALA A 79 -13.60 1.50 47.27
C ALA A 79 -14.46 1.51 45.98
N PRO A 80 -15.26 0.45 45.76
CA PRO A 80 -15.85 0.20 44.42
C PRO A 80 -17.29 0.69 44.34
N SER A 81 -17.74 1.03 43.19
CA SER A 81 -19.01 0.72 42.55
C SER A 81 -19.67 1.87 41.76
N SER A 82 -20.26 1.43 40.66
CA SER A 82 -21.38 1.98 39.87
C SER A 82 -21.11 3.10 38.85
N ASN A 83 -21.27 2.68 37.60
CA ASN A 83 -21.75 3.37 36.40
C ASN A 83 -22.15 4.84 36.52
N HIS A 84 -21.35 5.71 35.91
CA HIS A 84 -21.75 6.79 34.98
C HIS A 84 -20.51 7.46 34.45
N ALA A 85 -20.24 7.29 33.18
CA ALA A 85 -19.13 7.97 32.48
C ALA A 85 -19.44 9.47 32.39
N ARG A 86 -18.92 10.23 33.31
CA ARG A 86 -18.83 11.70 33.24
C ARG A 86 -17.36 12.03 33.03
N THR A 87 -16.98 12.29 31.78
CA THR A 87 -15.69 12.86 31.43
C THR A 87 -15.57 14.23 32.06
N GLN A 88 -14.98 14.29 33.25
CA GLN A 88 -14.51 15.54 33.79
C GLN A 88 -13.16 15.87 33.18
N SER A 89 -13.12 16.94 32.42
CA SER A 89 -11.89 17.62 31.98
C SER A 89 -11.13 18.03 33.23
N LEU A 90 -10.01 17.37 33.50
CA LEU A 90 -9.03 17.78 34.51
C LEU A 90 -8.28 19.01 33.98
N THR A 91 -8.84 20.19 34.20
CA THR A 91 -8.09 21.43 34.15
C THR A 91 -7.23 21.48 35.40
N THR A 92 -6.01 20.98 35.31
CA THR A 92 -5.01 21.14 36.36
C THR A 92 -4.65 22.63 36.42
N MET A 93 -5.30 23.36 37.30
CA MET A 93 -4.83 24.70 37.70
C MET A 93 -3.49 24.52 38.41
N CYS A 94 -2.41 24.79 37.71
CA CYS A 94 -1.11 25.03 38.34
C CYS A 94 -1.21 26.34 39.10
N VAL A 95 -1.57 26.27 40.38
CA VAL A 95 -1.45 27.45 41.29
C VAL A 95 0.01 27.58 41.60
N CYS A 96 0.71 28.45 40.84
CA CYS A 96 2.06 28.90 41.19
C CYS A 96 1.96 29.77 42.45
N VAL A 97 2.35 29.21 43.56
CA VAL A 97 2.41 29.90 44.87
C VAL A 97 3.47 31.02 44.94
N CYS A 98 4.19 31.29 43.85
CA CYS A 98 5.32 32.23 43.81
C CYS A 98 4.95 33.70 43.51
N CYS A 99 3.67 34.06 43.39
CA CYS A 99 3.27 35.39 42.93
C CYS A 99 2.58 36.27 43.99
N SER A 100 2.78 36.00 45.28
CA SER A 100 2.14 36.77 46.36
C SER A 100 2.67 38.22 46.53
N ASN A 101 3.74 38.59 45.85
CA ASN A 101 4.37 39.92 45.95
C ASN A 101 4.32 40.75 44.65
N LEU A 102 3.49 40.36 43.67
CA LEU A 102 3.29 41.21 42.50
C LEU A 102 2.24 42.29 42.82
N PRO A 103 2.47 43.54 42.42
CA PRO A 103 1.49 44.60 42.62
C PRO A 103 0.17 44.24 41.92
N ALA A 104 -0.96 44.51 42.57
CA ALA A 104 -2.27 44.28 42.03
C ALA A 104 -2.43 45.07 40.71
N LYS A 105 -2.89 44.39 39.67
CA LYS A 105 -3.16 45.03 38.36
C LYS A 105 -4.26 46.09 38.52
N PRO A 106 -4.18 47.20 37.76
CA PRO A 106 -5.29 48.15 37.69
C PRO A 106 -6.61 47.47 37.37
N ALA A 107 -7.69 47.92 37.97
CA ALA A 107 -9.02 47.30 37.83
C ALA A 107 -9.46 47.17 36.35
N GLU A 108 -9.15 48.15 35.51
CA GLU A 108 -9.46 48.14 34.07
C GLU A 108 -8.68 47.06 33.33
N GLU A 109 -7.41 46.88 33.65
CA GLU A 109 -6.59 45.84 33.04
C GLU A 109 -7.04 44.42 33.47
N ALA A 110 -7.39 44.27 34.73
CA ALA A 110 -7.94 43.03 35.26
C ALA A 110 -9.29 42.67 34.59
N GLN A 111 -10.15 43.64 34.31
CA GLN A 111 -11.40 43.47 33.61
C GLN A 111 -11.19 43.08 32.14
N LYS A 112 -10.22 43.75 31.44
CA LYS A 112 -9.88 43.42 30.06
C LYS A 112 -9.31 42.00 29.94
N HIS A 113 -8.45 41.57 30.83
CA HIS A 113 -7.95 40.20 30.85
C HIS A 113 -9.06 39.16 31.11
N ARG A 114 -10.02 39.48 31.97
CA ARG A 114 -11.17 38.60 32.21
C ARG A 114 -12.04 38.43 30.97
N GLN A 115 -12.32 39.53 30.29
CA GLN A 115 -13.05 39.50 28.99
C GLN A 115 -12.32 38.68 27.94
N GLN A 116 -11.02 38.91 27.76
CA GLN A 116 -10.19 38.12 26.84
C GLN A 116 -10.19 36.63 27.17
N TYR A 117 -10.12 36.28 28.44
CA TYR A 117 -10.20 34.89 28.89
C TYR A 117 -11.56 34.29 28.57
N GLU A 118 -12.65 34.98 28.88
CA GLU A 118 -14.02 34.51 28.56
C GLU A 118 -14.22 34.33 27.08
N GLU A 119 -13.70 35.23 26.24
CA GLU A 119 -13.72 35.10 24.77
C GLU A 119 -12.93 33.89 24.29
N MET A 120 -11.72 33.68 24.82
CA MET A 120 -10.91 32.51 24.49
C MET A 120 -11.61 31.20 24.86
N VAL A 121 -12.21 31.13 26.06
CA VAL A 121 -12.98 29.98 26.52
C VAL A 121 -14.19 29.73 25.63
N ALA A 122 -14.92 30.78 25.26
CA ALA A 122 -16.08 30.69 24.37
C ALA A 122 -15.67 30.19 22.97
N GLN A 123 -14.56 30.70 22.44
CA GLN A 123 -14.01 30.27 21.16
C GLN A 123 -13.54 28.80 21.21
N ALA A 124 -12.85 28.40 22.30
CA ALA A 124 -12.41 27.01 22.50
C ALA A 124 -13.60 26.04 22.56
N LYS A 125 -14.64 26.38 23.35
CA LYS A 125 -15.86 25.58 23.41
C LYS A 125 -16.58 25.49 22.05
N LYS A 126 -16.61 26.59 21.30
CA LYS A 126 -17.20 26.59 19.94
C LYS A 126 -16.42 25.69 18.96
N ARG A 127 -15.07 25.68 19.04
CA ARG A 127 -14.22 24.78 18.25
C ARG A 127 -14.45 23.33 18.64
N GLU A 128 -14.43 23.03 19.94
CA GLU A 128 -14.67 21.69 20.46
C GLU A 128 -16.04 21.13 20.02
N LEU A 129 -17.09 21.95 20.09
CA LEU A 129 -18.43 21.56 19.64
C LEU A 129 -18.46 21.23 18.13
N LYS A 130 -17.79 22.08 17.30
CA LYS A 130 -17.66 21.83 15.85
C LYS A 130 -16.89 20.56 15.56
N GLU A 131 -15.80 20.30 16.27
CA GLU A 131 -15.02 19.08 16.12
C GLU A 131 -15.80 17.84 16.57
N ALA A 132 -16.52 17.92 17.67
CA ALA A 132 -17.40 16.84 18.13
C ALA A 132 -18.51 16.52 17.11
N GLN A 133 -19.12 17.54 16.53
CA GLN A 133 -20.11 17.36 15.46
C GLN A 133 -19.47 16.74 14.20
N LYS A 134 -18.25 17.17 13.82
CA LYS A 134 -17.53 16.58 12.69
C LYS A 134 -17.20 15.12 12.94
N ARG A 135 -16.69 14.77 14.13
CA ARG A 135 -16.39 13.37 14.52
C ARG A 135 -17.65 12.51 14.51
N ARG A 136 -18.78 13.03 15.03
CA ARG A 136 -20.05 12.32 15.03
C ARG A 136 -20.52 12.01 13.59
N LYS A 137 -20.52 13.01 12.70
CA LYS A 137 -20.87 12.80 11.30
C LYS A 137 -19.96 11.79 10.60
N GLN A 138 -18.68 11.84 10.91
CA GLN A 138 -17.70 10.88 10.36
C GLN A 138 -17.98 9.45 10.87
N LEU A 139 -18.32 9.30 12.13
CA LEU A 139 -18.69 8.01 12.71
C LEU A 139 -19.98 7.46 12.10
N GLU A 140 -21.01 8.29 11.97
CA GLU A 140 -22.28 7.91 11.33
C GLU A 140 -22.07 7.46 9.88
N LEU A 141 -21.20 8.17 9.13
CA LEU A 141 -20.84 7.77 7.77
C LEU A 141 -20.12 6.42 7.75
N ARG A 142 -19.18 6.22 8.65
CA ARG A 142 -18.45 4.94 8.79
C ARG A 142 -19.38 3.78 9.11
N CYS A 143 -20.29 3.95 10.06
CA CYS A 143 -21.29 2.92 10.39
C CYS A 143 -22.16 2.55 9.19
N LYS A 144 -22.60 3.53 8.39
CA LYS A 144 -23.38 3.25 7.17
C LYS A 144 -22.57 2.47 6.13
N VAL A 145 -21.28 2.78 5.97
CA VAL A 145 -20.40 2.03 5.06
C VAL A 145 -20.21 0.61 5.54
N GLU A 146 -19.95 0.40 6.86
CA GLU A 146 -19.80 -0.93 7.46
C GLU A 146 -21.08 -1.76 7.33
N GLU A 147 -22.25 -1.16 7.56
CA GLU A 147 -23.55 -1.81 7.35
C GLU A 147 -23.76 -2.22 5.88
N SER A 148 -23.45 -1.33 4.94
CA SER A 148 -23.52 -1.63 3.50
C SER A 148 -22.62 -2.80 3.10
N ILE A 149 -21.38 -2.84 3.62
CA ILE A 149 -20.45 -3.96 3.40
C ILE A 149 -21.00 -5.25 4.00
N GLY A 150 -21.60 -5.20 5.20
CA GLY A 150 -22.23 -6.35 5.85
C GLY A 150 -23.38 -6.92 5.04
N ASN A 151 -24.27 -6.07 4.55
CA ASN A 151 -25.41 -6.46 3.70
C ASN A 151 -24.93 -7.04 2.37
N ALA A 152 -23.90 -6.45 1.74
CA ALA A 152 -23.30 -7.00 0.55
C ALA A 152 -22.68 -8.38 0.81
N ALA A 153 -21.94 -8.56 1.92
CA ALA A 153 -21.36 -9.84 2.29
C ALA A 153 -22.41 -10.92 2.52
N GLN A 154 -23.55 -10.57 3.10
CA GLN A 154 -24.68 -11.49 3.26
C GLN A 154 -25.23 -11.92 1.90
N THR A 155 -25.45 -10.99 0.98
CA THR A 155 -25.91 -11.31 -0.40
C THR A 155 -24.91 -12.23 -1.10
N TRP A 156 -23.62 -11.99 -1.00
CA TRP A 156 -22.60 -12.85 -1.59
C TRP A 156 -22.63 -14.27 -0.99
N ASN A 157 -22.71 -14.41 0.34
CA ASN A 157 -22.67 -15.70 1.01
C ASN A 157 -23.95 -16.52 0.83
N GLN A 158 -25.12 -15.87 0.86
CA GLN A 158 -26.41 -16.59 0.88
C GLN A 158 -26.99 -16.81 -0.52
N GLU A 159 -26.76 -15.89 -1.46
CA GLU A 159 -27.39 -15.95 -2.78
C GLU A 159 -26.37 -16.33 -3.87
N ILE A 160 -25.20 -15.65 -3.93
CA ILE A 160 -24.31 -15.72 -5.09
C ILE A 160 -23.39 -16.93 -5.02
N LEU A 161 -22.64 -17.10 -3.92
CA LEU A 161 -21.67 -18.18 -3.78
C LEU A 161 -22.29 -19.57 -3.86
N PRO A 162 -23.47 -19.87 -3.26
CA PRO A 162 -24.12 -21.17 -3.42
C PRO A 162 -24.59 -21.46 -4.85
N ASN A 163 -24.90 -20.41 -5.62
CA ASN A 163 -25.42 -20.53 -6.99
C ASN A 163 -24.42 -19.97 -8.02
N TRP A 164 -23.13 -20.10 -7.76
CA TRP A 164 -22.06 -19.48 -8.55
C TRP A 164 -22.18 -19.73 -10.05
N SER A 165 -22.36 -21.00 -10.46
CA SER A 165 -22.38 -21.41 -11.88
C SER A 165 -23.47 -20.69 -12.69
N THR A 166 -24.58 -20.36 -12.06
CA THR A 166 -25.74 -19.73 -12.74
C THR A 166 -25.72 -18.21 -12.60
N MET A 167 -25.15 -17.69 -11.50
CA MET A 167 -25.25 -16.27 -11.14
C MET A 167 -24.03 -15.44 -11.51
N CYS A 168 -22.83 -16.02 -11.62
CA CYS A 168 -21.58 -15.27 -11.82
C CYS A 168 -21.62 -14.32 -13.04
N ASN A 169 -22.37 -14.66 -14.08
CA ASN A 169 -22.51 -13.85 -15.30
C ASN A 169 -23.72 -12.91 -15.29
N SER A 170 -24.53 -12.90 -14.23
CA SER A 170 -25.72 -12.06 -14.16
C SER A 170 -25.37 -10.57 -14.07
N ARG A 171 -26.26 -9.70 -14.59
CA ARG A 171 -26.07 -8.23 -14.52
C ARG A 171 -25.96 -7.76 -13.06
N ARG A 172 -26.84 -8.27 -12.18
CA ARG A 172 -26.83 -7.91 -10.75
C ARG A 172 -25.47 -8.22 -10.10
N VAL A 173 -24.88 -9.38 -10.40
CA VAL A 173 -23.56 -9.74 -9.84
C VAL A 173 -22.46 -8.87 -10.43
N ARG A 174 -22.53 -8.50 -11.71
CA ARG A 174 -21.58 -7.54 -12.31
C ARG A 174 -21.60 -6.19 -11.64
N ASP A 175 -22.79 -5.67 -11.31
CA ASP A 175 -22.96 -4.40 -10.64
C ASP A 175 -22.39 -4.45 -9.21
N LEU A 176 -22.64 -5.55 -8.47
CA LEU A 176 -22.04 -5.77 -7.15
C LEU A 176 -20.52 -5.90 -7.22
N TRP A 177 -19.99 -6.55 -8.23
CA TRP A 177 -18.55 -6.67 -8.46
C TRP A 177 -17.88 -5.32 -8.70
N TRP A 178 -18.55 -4.49 -9.50
CA TRP A 178 -18.08 -3.14 -9.78
C TRP A 178 -18.05 -2.26 -8.53
N GLN A 179 -19.00 -2.43 -7.62
CA GLN A 179 -19.02 -1.74 -6.34
C GLN A 179 -17.90 -2.20 -5.39
N GLY A 180 -17.33 -3.37 -5.62
CA GLY A 180 -16.29 -4.01 -4.83
C GLY A 180 -16.81 -5.24 -4.07
N VAL A 181 -16.02 -6.30 -4.06
CA VAL A 181 -16.31 -7.51 -3.30
C VAL A 181 -15.97 -7.29 -1.82
N PRO A 182 -16.90 -7.59 -0.89
CA PRO A 182 -16.62 -7.44 0.54
C PRO A 182 -15.39 -8.25 0.97
N PRO A 183 -14.50 -7.69 1.83
CA PRO A 183 -13.26 -8.37 2.23
C PRO A 183 -13.46 -9.77 2.79
N SER A 184 -14.54 -9.99 3.55
CA SER A 184 -14.84 -11.29 4.18
C SER A 184 -15.14 -12.43 3.20
N VAL A 185 -15.52 -12.11 1.96
CA VAL A 185 -15.87 -13.11 0.92
C VAL A 185 -14.91 -13.07 -0.26
N ARG A 186 -14.05 -12.08 -0.30
CA ARG A 186 -13.14 -11.80 -1.42
C ARG A 186 -12.31 -13.01 -1.81
N GLY A 187 -11.70 -13.70 -0.86
CA GLY A 187 -10.88 -14.89 -1.12
C GLY A 187 -11.66 -15.98 -1.87
N LYS A 188 -12.86 -16.32 -1.40
CA LYS A 188 -13.73 -17.33 -2.07
C LYS A 188 -14.13 -16.89 -3.49
N VAL A 189 -14.51 -15.63 -3.65
CA VAL A 189 -14.88 -15.06 -4.95
C VAL A 189 -13.71 -15.08 -5.92
N TRP A 190 -12.52 -14.67 -5.49
CA TRP A 190 -11.32 -14.68 -6.33
C TRP A 190 -10.91 -16.10 -6.72
N SER A 191 -10.91 -17.07 -5.79
CA SER A 191 -10.61 -18.47 -6.10
C SER A 191 -11.54 -19.03 -7.17
N LEU A 192 -12.84 -18.75 -7.06
CA LEU A 192 -13.82 -19.20 -8.04
C LEU A 192 -13.68 -18.49 -9.39
N ALA A 193 -13.36 -17.19 -9.39
CA ALA A 193 -13.21 -16.40 -10.62
C ALA A 193 -11.90 -16.72 -11.36
N VAL A 194 -10.79 -16.87 -10.64
CA VAL A 194 -9.49 -17.28 -11.20
C VAL A 194 -9.56 -18.72 -11.72
N GLY A 195 -10.26 -19.59 -10.97
CA GLY A 195 -10.39 -21.01 -11.26
C GLY A 195 -9.12 -21.80 -10.95
N ASN A 196 -9.13 -23.07 -11.32
CA ASN A 196 -7.99 -23.98 -11.18
C ASN A 196 -7.79 -24.81 -12.45
N GLU A 197 -7.48 -24.14 -13.56
CA GLU A 197 -7.24 -24.77 -14.87
C GLU A 197 -6.01 -25.69 -14.85
N LEU A 198 -5.06 -25.41 -13.96
CA LEU A 198 -3.84 -26.21 -13.77
C LEU A 198 -4.06 -27.47 -12.94
N ASN A 199 -5.26 -27.69 -12.41
CA ASN A 199 -5.61 -28.82 -11.53
C ASN A 199 -4.63 -29.03 -10.36
N ILE A 200 -4.19 -27.93 -9.74
CA ILE A 200 -3.27 -27.96 -8.60
C ILE A 200 -4.04 -28.38 -7.36
N THR A 201 -3.49 -29.35 -6.62
CA THR A 201 -4.04 -29.81 -5.34
C THR A 201 -3.23 -29.29 -4.16
N HIS A 202 -3.80 -29.37 -2.96
CA HIS A 202 -3.08 -29.03 -1.71
C HIS A 202 -1.86 -29.95 -1.50
N GLU A 203 -1.95 -31.24 -1.92
CA GLU A 203 -0.83 -32.18 -1.85
C GLU A 203 0.31 -31.75 -2.77
N LEU A 204 0.01 -31.30 -3.99
CA LEU A 204 1.03 -30.79 -4.90
C LEU A 204 1.74 -29.56 -4.31
N TYR A 205 0.99 -28.65 -3.67
CA TYR A 205 1.59 -27.55 -2.94
C TYR A 205 2.53 -28.02 -1.85
N ASN A 206 2.12 -28.99 -1.03
CA ASN A 206 2.95 -29.55 0.04
C ASN A 206 4.23 -30.20 -0.49
N ILE A 207 4.17 -30.91 -1.61
CA ILE A 207 5.33 -31.50 -2.29
C ILE A 207 6.29 -30.39 -2.76
N CYS A 208 5.77 -29.36 -3.42
CA CYS A 208 6.58 -28.23 -3.89
C CYS A 208 7.23 -27.47 -2.72
N LEU A 209 6.50 -27.28 -1.62
CA LEU A 209 7.00 -26.65 -0.41
C LEU A 209 8.10 -27.47 0.26
N ALA A 210 7.93 -28.79 0.36
CA ALA A 210 8.98 -29.67 0.88
C ALA A 210 10.27 -29.56 0.06
N ARG A 211 10.16 -29.61 -1.26
CA ARG A 211 11.30 -29.42 -2.18
C ARG A 211 11.96 -28.04 -2.02
N ALA A 212 11.18 -26.99 -1.82
CA ALA A 212 11.72 -25.67 -1.57
C ALA A 212 12.51 -25.62 -0.24
N ARG A 213 11.96 -26.20 0.82
CA ARG A 213 12.62 -26.30 2.14
C ARG A 213 13.92 -27.09 2.09
N ASP A 214 13.97 -28.18 1.34
CA ASP A 214 15.19 -28.96 1.17
C ASP A 214 16.26 -28.17 0.40
N LYS A 215 15.86 -27.42 -0.62
CA LYS A 215 16.77 -26.51 -1.33
C LYS A 215 17.34 -25.42 -0.41
N TRP A 216 16.52 -24.82 0.46
CA TRP A 216 17.01 -23.81 1.41
C TRP A 216 17.99 -24.35 2.44
N LYS A 217 17.81 -25.61 2.88
CA LYS A 217 18.73 -26.28 3.80
C LYS A 217 20.07 -26.66 3.15
N SER A 218 20.05 -26.93 1.85
CA SER A 218 21.23 -27.33 1.09
C SER A 218 22.03 -26.16 0.53
N MET A 219 21.62 -24.93 0.75
CA MET A 219 22.37 -23.75 0.32
C MET A 219 23.64 -23.58 1.15
N PRO A 220 24.82 -23.44 0.52
CA PRO A 220 26.07 -23.14 1.21
C PRO A 220 25.98 -21.82 1.97
N ILE A 221 26.55 -21.74 3.15
CA ILE A 221 26.62 -20.52 3.96
C ILE A 221 27.64 -19.52 3.38
N GLU A 222 28.55 -20.00 2.51
CA GLU A 222 29.56 -19.15 1.85
C GLU A 222 29.34 -19.07 0.33
N PRO A 223 29.69 -17.94 -0.32
CA PRO A 223 29.57 -17.78 -1.76
C PRO A 223 30.47 -18.80 -2.48
N VAL A 224 29.85 -19.64 -3.29
CA VAL A 224 30.55 -20.65 -4.12
C VAL A 224 31.30 -19.93 -5.24
N THR A 225 32.58 -20.28 -5.43
CA THR A 225 33.42 -19.82 -6.52
C THR A 225 32.84 -20.15 -7.89
N GLU A 226 33.11 -19.29 -8.89
CA GLU A 226 32.48 -19.15 -10.22
C GLU A 226 32.42 -20.38 -11.15
N ASP A 227 32.78 -21.59 -10.70
CA ASP A 227 32.86 -22.79 -11.54
C ASP A 227 31.64 -23.75 -11.47
N ALA A 228 30.60 -23.43 -10.73
CA ALA A 228 29.37 -24.23 -10.69
C ALA A 228 28.43 -23.77 -11.82
N GLY A 229 28.09 -24.68 -12.72
CA GLY A 229 27.36 -24.41 -13.96
C GLY A 229 26.13 -23.51 -13.82
N SER A 230 25.90 -22.68 -14.82
CA SER A 230 24.92 -21.59 -14.96
C SER A 230 23.54 -21.85 -14.34
N SER A 231 23.02 -23.07 -14.33
CA SER A 231 21.68 -23.39 -13.81
C SER A 231 21.58 -23.42 -12.27
N LEU A 232 22.69 -23.62 -11.55
CA LEU A 232 22.71 -23.57 -10.07
C LEU A 232 22.80 -22.12 -9.59
N ALA A 233 23.65 -21.31 -10.21
CA ALA A 233 23.79 -19.89 -9.90
C ALA A 233 22.49 -19.10 -10.14
N ASP A 234 21.75 -19.39 -11.21
CA ASP A 234 20.45 -18.74 -11.49
C ASP A 234 19.38 -19.12 -10.45
N ARG A 235 19.43 -20.34 -9.89
CA ARG A 235 18.50 -20.81 -8.88
C ARG A 235 18.80 -20.22 -7.49
N GLU A 236 20.06 -20.09 -7.13
CA GLU A 236 20.51 -19.41 -5.90
C GLU A 236 20.17 -17.93 -5.95
N ALA A 237 20.40 -17.27 -7.09
CA ALA A 237 20.00 -15.90 -7.32
C ALA A 237 18.48 -15.68 -7.13
N SER A 238 17.64 -16.63 -7.57
CA SER A 238 16.19 -16.55 -7.37
C SER A 238 15.76 -16.57 -5.92
N LEU A 239 16.41 -17.39 -5.06
CA LEU A 239 16.05 -17.49 -3.64
C LEU A 239 16.49 -16.25 -2.85
N GLU A 240 17.66 -15.69 -3.17
CA GLU A 240 18.09 -14.41 -2.56
C GLU A 240 17.20 -13.24 -3.00
N LEU A 241 16.76 -13.21 -4.25
CA LEU A 241 15.80 -12.22 -4.73
C LEU A 241 14.46 -12.30 -3.98
N ILE A 242 13.99 -13.50 -3.64
CA ILE A 242 12.76 -13.68 -2.84
C ILE A 242 12.92 -13.00 -1.48
N LYS A 243 14.01 -13.25 -0.74
CA LYS A 243 14.24 -12.63 0.58
C LYS A 243 14.29 -11.10 0.49
N LEU A 244 14.97 -10.60 -0.53
CA LEU A 244 15.07 -9.15 -0.78
C LEU A 244 13.69 -8.53 -1.07
N ASP A 245 12.88 -9.17 -1.91
CA ASP A 245 11.56 -8.66 -2.28
C ASP A 245 10.56 -8.73 -1.12
N ILE A 246 10.59 -9.78 -0.31
CA ILE A 246 9.73 -9.89 0.88
C ILE A 246 9.97 -8.70 1.81
N SER A 247 11.22 -8.31 2.04
CA SER A 247 11.56 -7.20 2.94
C SER A 247 10.98 -5.86 2.51
N ARG A 248 10.75 -5.66 1.22
CA ARG A 248 10.18 -4.45 0.63
C ARG A 248 8.71 -4.56 0.19
N THR A 249 8.08 -5.73 0.44
CA THR A 249 6.66 -5.96 0.15
C THR A 249 5.81 -5.33 1.26
N PHE A 250 5.00 -4.34 0.93
CA PHE A 250 4.15 -3.57 1.85
C PHE A 250 4.83 -3.20 3.18
N PRO A 251 5.96 -2.47 3.16
CA PRO A 251 6.75 -2.20 4.37
C PRO A 251 5.95 -1.45 5.44
N HIS A 252 4.98 -0.63 5.06
CA HIS A 252 4.11 0.11 5.97
C HIS A 252 3.18 -0.79 6.81
N LEU A 253 2.92 -2.03 6.37
CA LEU A 253 2.09 -2.98 7.13
C LEU A 253 2.88 -3.70 8.23
N CYS A 254 4.21 -3.74 8.16
CA CYS A 254 5.11 -4.41 9.12
C CYS A 254 4.83 -5.90 9.36
N ILE A 255 4.04 -6.57 8.50
CA ILE A 255 3.63 -7.97 8.68
C ILE A 255 4.46 -8.96 7.85
N PHE A 256 5.13 -8.47 6.79
CA PHE A 256 5.94 -9.28 5.88
C PHE A 256 7.45 -9.18 6.16
N GLN A 257 7.88 -8.30 7.07
CA GLN A 257 9.28 -8.19 7.45
C GLN A 257 9.73 -9.39 8.27
N GLN A 258 11.04 -9.59 8.37
CA GLN A 258 11.62 -10.65 9.17
C GLN A 258 11.09 -10.62 10.61
N GLY A 259 10.57 -11.76 11.08
CA GLY A 259 9.86 -11.87 12.36
C GLY A 259 8.39 -11.47 12.34
N GLY A 260 7.88 -10.96 11.22
CA GLY A 260 6.45 -10.69 11.04
C GLY A 260 5.63 -11.96 10.80
N PRO A 261 4.31 -11.92 11.07
CA PRO A 261 3.46 -13.11 11.06
C PRO A 261 3.29 -13.75 9.67
N TYR A 262 3.51 -13.01 8.58
CA TYR A 262 3.34 -13.50 7.21
C TYR A 262 4.66 -13.67 6.44
N TYR A 263 5.82 -13.41 7.08
CA TYR A 263 7.12 -13.57 6.43
C TYR A 263 7.33 -14.98 5.90
N ASP A 264 7.20 -16.00 6.77
CA ASP A 264 7.42 -17.40 6.42
C ASP A 264 6.36 -17.92 5.44
N VAL A 265 5.13 -17.44 5.54
CA VAL A 265 4.04 -17.81 4.64
C VAL A 265 4.33 -17.32 3.22
N LEU A 266 4.71 -16.04 3.08
CA LEU A 266 5.04 -15.45 1.79
C LEU A 266 6.27 -16.12 1.17
N HIS A 267 7.32 -16.34 1.96
CA HIS A 267 8.52 -17.07 1.56
C HIS A 267 8.20 -18.50 1.09
N SER A 268 7.30 -19.19 1.79
CA SER A 268 6.88 -20.56 1.47
C SER A 268 6.15 -20.64 0.13
N ILE A 269 5.22 -19.73 -0.16
CA ILE A 269 4.49 -19.71 -1.43
C ILE A 269 5.43 -19.43 -2.61
N LEU A 270 6.28 -18.43 -2.47
CA LEU A 270 7.21 -18.04 -3.55
C LEU A 270 8.24 -19.15 -3.81
N GLY A 271 8.78 -19.75 -2.76
CA GLY A 271 9.69 -20.89 -2.89
C GLY A 271 9.03 -22.11 -3.50
N ALA A 272 7.80 -22.46 -3.09
CA ALA A 272 7.03 -23.54 -3.69
C ALA A 272 6.79 -23.30 -5.18
N TYR A 273 6.48 -22.05 -5.58
CA TYR A 273 6.26 -21.70 -6.98
C TYR A 273 7.51 -21.89 -7.85
N THR A 274 8.69 -21.54 -7.36
CA THR A 274 9.96 -21.79 -8.10
C THR A 274 10.25 -23.28 -8.30
N CYS A 275 9.73 -24.13 -7.41
CA CYS A 275 9.82 -25.59 -7.56
C CYS A 275 8.74 -26.15 -8.49
N TYR A 276 7.56 -25.52 -8.54
CA TYR A 276 6.46 -25.86 -9.43
C TYR A 276 6.73 -25.44 -10.87
N ARG A 277 7.20 -24.19 -11.07
CA ARG A 277 7.52 -23.61 -12.39
C ARG A 277 8.99 -23.20 -12.46
N PRO A 278 9.91 -24.16 -12.55
CA PRO A 278 11.34 -23.87 -12.66
C PRO A 278 11.73 -23.16 -13.97
N ASP A 279 10.88 -23.25 -14.99
CA ASP A 279 11.01 -22.55 -16.27
C ASP A 279 10.76 -21.06 -16.20
N VAL A 280 9.99 -20.60 -15.20
CA VAL A 280 9.74 -19.18 -14.92
C VAL A 280 10.63 -18.68 -13.79
N GLY A 281 10.83 -19.49 -12.75
CA GLY A 281 11.56 -19.13 -11.55
C GLY A 281 10.88 -18.04 -10.74
N TYR A 282 11.67 -17.25 -10.02
CA TYR A 282 11.18 -16.07 -9.31
C TYR A 282 11.46 -14.82 -10.13
N VAL A 283 10.45 -14.02 -10.37
CA VAL A 283 10.55 -12.73 -11.02
C VAL A 283 10.17 -11.64 -10.01
N GLN A 284 10.96 -10.59 -9.97
CA GLN A 284 10.74 -9.45 -9.07
C GLN A 284 9.33 -8.87 -9.26
N GLY A 285 8.63 -8.64 -8.13
CA GLY A 285 7.24 -8.19 -8.12
C GLY A 285 6.23 -9.31 -7.84
N MET A 286 6.58 -10.58 -8.03
CA MET A 286 5.74 -11.72 -7.66
C MET A 286 5.33 -11.71 -6.18
N SER A 287 6.19 -11.21 -5.30
CA SER A 287 5.92 -11.09 -3.87
C SER A 287 4.69 -10.22 -3.56
N PHE A 288 4.46 -9.16 -4.31
CA PHE A 288 3.28 -8.30 -4.13
C PHE A 288 1.98 -9.04 -4.47
N ILE A 289 1.98 -9.85 -5.55
CA ILE A 289 0.82 -10.65 -5.94
C ILE A 289 0.53 -11.72 -4.88
N ALA A 290 1.55 -12.49 -4.48
CA ALA A 290 1.41 -13.51 -3.45
C ALA A 290 0.96 -12.91 -2.11
N ALA A 291 1.49 -11.75 -1.72
CA ALA A 291 1.10 -11.05 -0.50
C ALA A 291 -0.38 -10.66 -0.49
N VAL A 292 -0.91 -10.11 -1.59
CA VAL A 292 -2.36 -9.81 -1.69
C VAL A 292 -3.21 -11.07 -1.57
N LEU A 293 -2.77 -12.19 -2.14
CA LEU A 293 -3.51 -13.44 -2.06
C LEU A 293 -3.53 -14.02 -0.64
N ILE A 294 -2.39 -14.04 0.07
CA ILE A 294 -2.34 -14.58 1.45
C ILE A 294 -3.05 -13.71 2.49
N LEU A 295 -3.33 -12.46 2.17
CA LEU A 295 -4.17 -11.60 3.01
C LEU A 295 -5.67 -11.92 2.86
N ASN A 296 -6.07 -12.66 1.83
CA ASN A 296 -7.45 -12.96 1.52
C ASN A 296 -7.77 -14.47 1.48
N LEU A 297 -6.78 -15.35 1.42
CA LEU A 297 -6.89 -16.79 1.24
C LEU A 297 -5.99 -17.57 2.20
N ASP A 298 -6.37 -18.80 2.50
CA ASP A 298 -5.48 -19.75 3.18
C ASP A 298 -4.27 -20.09 2.29
N THR A 299 -3.17 -20.47 2.92
CA THR A 299 -1.86 -20.58 2.24
C THR A 299 -1.89 -21.48 1.00
N ALA A 300 -2.50 -22.66 1.09
CA ALA A 300 -2.58 -23.59 -0.05
C ALA A 300 -3.46 -23.06 -1.16
N ASP A 301 -4.61 -22.47 -0.82
CA ASP A 301 -5.52 -21.85 -1.80
C ASP A 301 -4.89 -20.60 -2.43
N ALA A 302 -4.12 -19.82 -1.67
CA ALA A 302 -3.35 -18.71 -2.19
C ALA A 302 -2.29 -19.16 -3.20
N PHE A 303 -1.61 -20.29 -2.95
CA PHE A 303 -0.67 -20.88 -3.92
C PHE A 303 -1.40 -21.34 -5.21
N ILE A 304 -2.55 -22.00 -5.09
CA ILE A 304 -3.35 -22.44 -6.23
C ILE A 304 -3.78 -21.22 -7.07
N ALA A 305 -4.36 -20.20 -6.42
CA ALA A 305 -4.77 -18.98 -7.09
C ALA A 305 -3.57 -18.25 -7.73
N PHE A 306 -2.45 -18.17 -7.03
CA PHE A 306 -1.22 -17.55 -7.53
C PHE A 306 -0.71 -18.23 -8.80
N ALA A 307 -0.57 -19.55 -8.79
CA ALA A 307 -0.08 -20.29 -9.94
C ALA A 307 -1.02 -20.19 -11.16
N ASN A 308 -2.35 -20.30 -10.95
CA ASN A 308 -3.33 -20.16 -12.02
C ASN A 308 -3.37 -18.72 -12.57
N LEU A 309 -3.26 -17.72 -11.71
CA LEU A 309 -3.24 -16.31 -12.10
C LEU A 309 -2.01 -15.99 -12.96
N LEU A 310 -0.82 -16.43 -12.53
CA LEU A 310 0.42 -16.21 -13.29
C LEU A 310 0.45 -17.01 -14.60
N ASN A 311 -0.34 -18.07 -14.73
CA ASN A 311 -0.43 -18.86 -15.96
C ASN A 311 -1.34 -18.23 -17.03
N LYS A 312 -2.06 -17.14 -16.71
CA LYS A 312 -2.87 -16.44 -17.73
C LYS A 312 -1.96 -15.82 -18.80
N PRO A 313 -2.42 -15.74 -20.06
CA PRO A 313 -1.57 -15.37 -21.20
C PRO A 313 -0.80 -14.04 -21.02
N CYS A 314 -1.46 -13.01 -20.52
CA CYS A 314 -0.83 -11.71 -20.27
C CYS A 314 0.27 -11.84 -19.22
N GLN A 315 -0.04 -12.40 -18.05
CA GLN A 315 0.93 -12.55 -16.96
C GLN A 315 2.11 -13.42 -17.40
N MET A 316 1.86 -14.49 -18.17
CA MET A 316 2.92 -15.37 -18.65
C MET A 316 3.83 -14.67 -19.65
N ALA A 317 3.31 -13.81 -20.53
CA ALA A 317 4.12 -13.00 -21.42
C ALA A 317 5.09 -12.08 -20.65
N PHE A 318 4.59 -11.48 -19.58
CA PHE A 318 5.40 -10.59 -18.73
C PHE A 318 6.38 -11.37 -17.85
N PHE A 319 5.96 -12.43 -17.14
CA PHE A 319 6.84 -13.17 -16.22
C PHE A 319 7.88 -14.04 -16.93
N ARG A 320 7.67 -14.44 -18.18
CA ARG A 320 8.71 -15.04 -19.03
C ARG A 320 9.60 -14.01 -19.72
N VAL A 321 9.30 -12.73 -19.54
CA VAL A 321 10.01 -11.63 -20.20
C VAL A 321 10.02 -11.84 -21.73
N ASP A 322 8.88 -12.29 -22.27
CA ASP A 322 8.73 -12.41 -23.73
C ASP A 322 8.56 -11.02 -24.33
N HIS A 323 9.69 -10.47 -24.76
CA HIS A 323 9.76 -9.11 -25.30
C HIS A 323 8.79 -8.88 -26.47
N SER A 324 8.66 -9.85 -27.35
CA SER A 324 7.76 -9.75 -28.52
C SER A 324 6.29 -9.64 -28.11
N LEU A 325 5.86 -10.51 -27.18
CA LEU A 325 4.49 -10.48 -26.66
C LEU A 325 4.24 -9.22 -25.82
N MET A 326 5.19 -8.79 -25.01
CA MET A 326 5.05 -7.56 -24.21
C MET A 326 4.86 -6.34 -25.12
N LEU A 327 5.65 -6.21 -26.19
CA LEU A 327 5.50 -5.14 -27.18
C LEU A 327 4.13 -5.18 -27.87
N THR A 328 3.57 -6.38 -28.12
CA THR A 328 2.23 -6.52 -28.67
C THR A 328 1.16 -5.95 -27.71
N TYR A 329 1.29 -6.20 -26.40
CA TYR A 329 0.40 -5.60 -25.40
C TYR A 329 0.55 -4.08 -25.32
N PHE A 330 1.77 -3.56 -25.40
CA PHE A 330 2.02 -2.11 -25.39
C PHE A 330 1.47 -1.44 -26.65
N ALA A 331 1.67 -2.03 -27.81
CA ALA A 331 1.12 -1.51 -29.06
C ALA A 331 -0.41 -1.49 -29.04
N ALA A 332 -1.05 -2.56 -28.53
CA ALA A 332 -2.50 -2.58 -28.36
C ALA A 332 -2.97 -1.49 -27.38
N PHE A 333 -2.26 -1.31 -26.26
CA PHE A 333 -2.56 -0.26 -25.31
C PHE A 333 -2.47 1.15 -25.93
N GLU A 334 -1.45 1.43 -26.72
CA GLU A 334 -1.29 2.73 -27.40
C GLU A 334 -2.45 3.07 -28.34
N VAL A 335 -3.04 2.08 -29.01
CA VAL A 335 -4.25 2.29 -29.84
C VAL A 335 -5.41 2.83 -29.00
N PHE A 336 -5.67 2.21 -27.84
CA PHE A 336 -6.74 2.66 -26.95
C PHE A 336 -6.37 3.94 -26.20
N PHE A 337 -5.09 4.19 -25.96
CA PHE A 337 -4.61 5.42 -25.35
C PHE A 337 -4.88 6.62 -26.29
N ASP A 338 -4.53 6.50 -27.56
CA ASP A 338 -4.80 7.57 -28.56
C ASP A 338 -6.30 7.87 -28.69
N GLU A 339 -7.14 6.86 -28.73
CA GLU A 339 -8.60 7.04 -28.85
C GLU A 339 -9.25 7.63 -27.61
N ASN A 340 -8.80 7.25 -26.40
CA ASN A 340 -9.39 7.73 -25.16
C ASN A 340 -8.83 9.08 -24.70
N LEU A 341 -7.56 9.38 -24.93
CA LEU A 341 -6.81 10.52 -24.39
C LEU A 341 -5.85 11.10 -25.45
N PRO A 342 -6.34 11.53 -26.62
CA PRO A 342 -5.48 11.92 -27.76
C PRO A 342 -4.51 13.05 -27.43
N LYS A 343 -4.92 14.02 -26.60
CA LYS A 343 -4.03 15.13 -26.19
C LYS A 343 -2.86 14.66 -25.35
N LEU A 344 -3.15 13.81 -24.36
CA LEU A 344 -2.12 13.24 -23.49
C LEU A 344 -1.21 12.28 -24.26
N PHE A 345 -1.79 11.48 -25.17
CA PHE A 345 -1.02 10.60 -26.04
C PHE A 345 -0.03 11.36 -26.91
N ALA A 346 -0.46 12.44 -27.58
CA ALA A 346 0.43 13.30 -28.36
C ALA A 346 1.56 13.90 -27.50
N HIS A 347 1.21 14.38 -26.30
CA HIS A 347 2.20 14.89 -25.35
C HIS A 347 3.24 13.83 -24.93
N PHE A 348 2.82 12.59 -24.68
CA PHE A 348 3.74 11.50 -24.35
C PHE A 348 4.64 11.13 -25.53
N LYS A 349 4.10 11.14 -26.75
CA LYS A 349 4.88 10.92 -27.97
C LYS A 349 5.95 12.01 -28.19
N GLU A 350 5.59 13.29 -28.01
CA GLU A 350 6.54 14.40 -28.11
C GLU A 350 7.66 14.29 -27.09
N ASN A 351 7.33 13.89 -25.86
CA ASN A 351 8.28 13.68 -24.77
C ASN A 351 9.00 12.32 -24.83
N LYS A 352 8.70 11.46 -25.82
CA LYS A 352 9.26 10.08 -25.95
C LYS A 352 9.01 9.21 -24.72
N LEU A 353 7.89 9.42 -24.03
CA LEU A 353 7.48 8.62 -22.89
C LEU A 353 6.70 7.39 -23.39
N THR A 354 7.33 6.22 -23.32
CA THR A 354 6.78 4.96 -23.80
C THR A 354 6.08 4.17 -22.69
N PRO A 355 5.08 3.33 -23.02
CA PRO A 355 4.30 2.58 -22.04
C PRO A 355 5.14 1.68 -21.13
N ASP A 356 6.27 1.15 -21.60
CA ASP A 356 7.15 0.27 -20.83
C ASP A 356 7.71 0.94 -19.56
N ILE A 357 7.86 2.27 -19.55
CA ILE A 357 8.40 3.02 -18.41
C ILE A 357 7.49 2.88 -17.17
N TYR A 358 6.17 2.80 -17.35
CA TYR A 358 5.21 2.77 -16.24
C TYR A 358 4.31 1.54 -16.22
N LEU A 359 3.90 1.00 -17.37
CA LEU A 359 3.02 -0.17 -17.41
C LEU A 359 3.68 -1.44 -16.89
N ILE A 360 4.99 -1.60 -17.05
CA ILE A 360 5.71 -2.78 -16.57
C ILE A 360 5.44 -2.98 -15.08
N ASP A 361 5.74 -2.00 -14.24
CA ASP A 361 5.52 -2.10 -12.80
C ASP A 361 4.04 -2.35 -12.44
N TRP A 362 3.12 -1.69 -13.17
CA TRP A 362 1.68 -1.83 -12.92
C TRP A 362 1.16 -3.24 -13.25
N ILE A 363 1.60 -3.80 -14.37
CA ILE A 363 1.16 -5.14 -14.82
C ILE A 363 1.86 -6.25 -14.03
N PHE A 364 3.18 -6.15 -13.80
CA PHE A 364 3.92 -7.16 -13.02
C PHE A 364 3.40 -7.32 -11.59
N THR A 365 2.92 -6.26 -10.99
CA THR A 365 2.40 -6.31 -9.61
C THR A 365 0.88 -6.28 -9.55
N LEU A 366 0.19 -6.29 -10.68
CA LEU A 366 -1.26 -6.12 -10.77
C LEU A 366 -1.72 -4.90 -9.93
N TYR A 367 -1.01 -3.78 -10.07
CA TYR A 367 -1.20 -2.53 -9.33
C TYR A 367 -0.95 -2.60 -7.82
N SER A 368 -0.64 -3.75 -7.23
CA SER A 368 -0.50 -3.90 -5.77
C SER A 368 0.64 -3.05 -5.19
N LYS A 369 1.72 -2.83 -5.95
CA LYS A 369 2.84 -1.95 -5.56
C LYS A 369 2.50 -0.47 -5.74
N SER A 370 1.69 -0.14 -6.74
CA SER A 370 1.53 1.24 -7.24
C SER A 370 0.29 1.94 -6.72
N LEU A 371 -0.72 1.20 -6.22
CA LEU A 371 -1.94 1.74 -5.64
C LEU A 371 -2.03 1.41 -4.14
N PRO A 372 -2.77 2.21 -3.36
CA PRO A 372 -3.16 1.82 -2.00
C PRO A 372 -3.78 0.44 -1.99
N LEU A 373 -3.46 -0.39 -0.98
CA LEU A 373 -3.83 -1.82 -0.95
C LEU A 373 -5.33 -2.05 -1.14
N ASP A 374 -6.19 -1.28 -0.47
CA ASP A 374 -7.65 -1.41 -0.59
C ASP A 374 -8.13 -1.11 -2.01
N LEU A 375 -7.53 -0.11 -2.65
CA LEU A 375 -7.83 0.25 -4.03
C LEU A 375 -7.31 -0.82 -5.01
N ALA A 376 -6.11 -1.33 -4.79
CA ALA A 376 -5.57 -2.45 -5.56
C ALA A 376 -6.48 -3.69 -5.44
N CYS A 377 -6.95 -4.03 -4.25
CA CYS A 377 -7.92 -5.12 -4.04
C CYS A 377 -9.23 -4.88 -4.81
N ARG A 378 -9.74 -3.65 -4.86
CA ARG A 378 -10.93 -3.32 -5.66
C ARG A 378 -10.67 -3.45 -7.17
N VAL A 379 -9.46 -3.12 -7.64
CA VAL A 379 -9.03 -3.39 -9.02
C VAL A 379 -9.00 -4.91 -9.28
N TRP A 380 -8.44 -5.68 -8.36
CA TRP A 380 -8.41 -7.14 -8.46
C TRP A 380 -9.80 -7.76 -8.49
N ASP A 381 -10.75 -7.24 -7.73
CA ASP A 381 -12.13 -7.71 -7.76
C ASP A 381 -12.64 -7.78 -9.20
N VAL A 382 -12.50 -6.70 -9.97
CA VAL A 382 -12.96 -6.65 -11.36
C VAL A 382 -12.04 -7.40 -12.31
N PHE A 383 -10.72 -7.32 -12.11
CA PHE A 383 -9.73 -8.03 -12.92
C PHE A 383 -9.93 -9.56 -12.90
N CYS A 384 -10.20 -10.16 -11.73
CA CYS A 384 -10.46 -11.59 -11.62
C CYS A 384 -11.65 -12.05 -12.47
N ARG A 385 -12.62 -11.16 -12.73
CA ARG A 385 -13.78 -11.42 -13.59
C ARG A 385 -13.51 -11.12 -15.05
N ASP A 386 -12.96 -9.92 -15.35
CA ASP A 386 -12.91 -9.38 -16.72
C ASP A 386 -11.57 -9.66 -17.43
N GLY A 387 -10.55 -10.13 -16.70
CA GLY A 387 -9.27 -10.51 -17.27
C GLY A 387 -8.34 -9.33 -17.58
N ASP A 388 -7.37 -9.57 -18.46
CA ASP A 388 -6.26 -8.66 -18.76
C ASP A 388 -6.70 -7.31 -19.39
N GLU A 389 -7.78 -7.30 -20.17
CA GLU A 389 -8.34 -6.06 -20.72
C GLU A 389 -8.58 -5.01 -19.62
N PHE A 390 -9.07 -5.45 -18.46
CA PHE A 390 -9.36 -4.54 -17.35
C PHE A 390 -8.10 -3.90 -16.77
N LEU A 391 -6.97 -4.59 -16.77
CA LEU A 391 -5.70 -4.00 -16.31
C LEU A 391 -5.30 -2.79 -17.17
N PHE A 392 -5.42 -2.90 -18.48
CA PHE A 392 -5.10 -1.79 -19.39
C PHE A 392 -6.16 -0.69 -19.35
N ARG A 393 -7.41 -1.05 -19.08
CA ARG A 393 -8.49 -0.09 -18.83
C ARG A 393 -8.24 0.71 -17.56
N VAL A 394 -7.72 0.10 -16.50
CA VAL A 394 -7.30 0.78 -15.27
C VAL A 394 -6.14 1.75 -15.56
N ALA A 395 -5.17 1.35 -16.37
CA ALA A 395 -4.08 2.23 -16.78
C ALA A 395 -4.61 3.52 -17.44
N LEU A 396 -5.51 3.39 -18.40
CA LEU A 396 -6.14 4.54 -19.05
C LEU A 396 -6.97 5.37 -18.06
N GLY A 397 -7.64 4.73 -17.10
CA GLY A 397 -8.37 5.42 -16.03
C GLY A 397 -7.46 6.26 -15.14
N ILE A 398 -6.27 5.75 -14.78
CA ILE A 398 -5.25 6.48 -14.03
C ILE A 398 -4.73 7.66 -14.85
N LEU A 399 -4.38 7.44 -16.12
CA LEU A 399 -3.91 8.51 -17.00
C LEU A 399 -4.98 9.61 -17.17
N ARG A 400 -6.26 9.23 -17.30
CA ARG A 400 -7.38 10.18 -17.39
C ARG A 400 -7.58 10.98 -16.10
N LEU A 401 -7.44 10.33 -14.95
CA LEU A 401 -7.57 10.98 -13.64
C LEU A 401 -6.54 12.12 -13.47
N TYR A 402 -5.35 11.94 -14.04
CA TYR A 402 -4.25 12.89 -13.91
C TYR A 402 -3.90 13.64 -15.21
N GLU A 403 -4.75 13.58 -16.23
CA GLU A 403 -4.49 14.16 -17.55
C GLU A 403 -4.05 15.63 -17.47
N ASP A 404 -4.75 16.45 -16.67
CA ASP A 404 -4.44 17.88 -16.51
C ASP A 404 -3.06 18.14 -15.88
N VAL A 405 -2.59 17.23 -15.06
CA VAL A 405 -1.28 17.30 -14.39
C VAL A 405 -0.20 16.82 -15.34
N LEU A 406 -0.41 15.65 -15.96
CA LEU A 406 0.55 14.98 -16.84
C LEU A 406 0.85 15.79 -18.09
N THR A 407 -0.11 16.48 -18.67
CA THR A 407 0.07 17.34 -19.85
C THR A 407 0.94 18.57 -19.60
N ARG A 408 1.20 18.94 -18.33
CA ARG A 408 2.06 20.07 -17.95
C ARG A 408 3.48 19.67 -17.57
N MET A 409 3.76 18.37 -17.47
CA MET A 409 5.03 17.81 -17.04
C MET A 409 5.90 17.45 -18.25
N ASP A 410 7.21 17.55 -18.08
CA ASP A 410 8.19 17.00 -19.01
C ASP A 410 8.37 15.47 -18.84
N PHE A 411 9.27 14.88 -19.62
CA PHE A 411 9.57 13.46 -19.55
C PHE A 411 9.94 12.98 -18.15
N ILE A 412 10.86 13.69 -17.47
CA ILE A 412 11.39 13.25 -16.16
C ILE A 412 10.29 13.27 -15.11
N HIS A 413 9.54 14.36 -15.03
CA HIS A 413 8.47 14.50 -14.05
C HIS A 413 7.31 13.54 -14.31
N ASN A 414 6.94 13.31 -15.58
CA ASN A 414 5.94 12.32 -15.95
C ASN A 414 6.38 10.90 -15.58
N ALA A 415 7.61 10.50 -15.91
CA ALA A 415 8.14 9.20 -15.56
C ALA A 415 8.18 8.99 -14.04
N GLN A 416 8.63 9.98 -13.27
CA GLN A 416 8.64 9.93 -11.81
C GLN A 416 7.23 9.83 -11.22
N PHE A 417 6.28 10.62 -11.73
CA PHE A 417 4.90 10.60 -11.27
C PHE A 417 4.24 9.24 -11.51
N LEU A 418 4.39 8.68 -12.71
CA LEU A 418 3.74 7.43 -13.09
C LEU A 418 4.38 6.20 -12.43
N THR A 419 5.68 6.24 -12.13
CA THR A 419 6.33 5.18 -11.35
C THR A 419 6.05 5.26 -9.85
N ARG A 420 5.60 6.43 -9.37
CA ARG A 420 5.22 6.67 -7.97
C ARG A 420 3.93 7.48 -7.89
N LEU A 421 2.81 6.78 -8.05
CA LEU A 421 1.49 7.38 -7.92
C LEU A 421 1.25 7.92 -6.49
N PRO A 422 0.36 8.93 -6.32
CA PRO A 422 0.02 9.46 -5.01
C PRO A 422 -0.53 8.40 -4.05
N ASP A 423 -0.15 8.46 -2.77
CA ASP A 423 -0.59 7.52 -1.73
C ASP A 423 -2.10 7.61 -1.43
N HIS A 424 -2.75 8.70 -1.83
CA HIS A 424 -4.18 8.93 -1.62
C HIS A 424 -4.90 9.15 -2.95
N ILE A 425 -5.39 8.06 -3.51
CA ILE A 425 -6.25 8.08 -4.70
C ILE A 425 -7.67 7.73 -4.24
N PRO A 426 -8.66 8.64 -4.38
CA PRO A 426 -10.03 8.32 -4.03
C PRO A 426 -10.59 7.21 -4.93
N PRO A 427 -11.01 6.06 -4.37
CA PRO A 427 -11.47 4.92 -5.17
C PRO A 427 -12.60 5.25 -6.13
N ASP A 428 -13.58 6.04 -5.68
CA ASP A 428 -14.75 6.38 -6.49
C ASP A 428 -14.39 7.31 -7.67
N GLN A 429 -13.41 8.20 -7.49
CA GLN A 429 -12.91 9.03 -8.58
C GLN A 429 -12.21 8.19 -9.63
N LEU A 430 -11.28 7.32 -9.22
CA LEU A 430 -10.59 6.44 -10.16
C LEU A 430 -11.57 5.54 -10.90
N PHE A 431 -12.49 4.88 -10.21
CA PHE A 431 -13.49 4.01 -10.84
C PHE A 431 -14.47 4.76 -11.75
N SER A 432 -14.79 6.02 -11.44
CA SER A 432 -15.53 6.91 -12.34
C SER A 432 -14.78 7.14 -13.65
N HIS A 433 -13.48 7.44 -13.58
CA HIS A 433 -12.65 7.61 -14.78
C HIS A 433 -12.49 6.29 -15.56
N ILE A 434 -12.25 5.16 -14.87
CA ILE A 434 -12.19 3.83 -15.52
C ILE A 434 -13.51 3.53 -16.24
N HIS A 435 -14.65 3.90 -15.67
CA HIS A 435 -15.97 3.66 -16.27
C HIS A 435 -16.12 4.36 -17.63
N THR A 436 -15.54 5.53 -17.80
CA THR A 436 -15.60 6.32 -19.05
C THR A 436 -14.61 5.86 -20.12
N VAL A 437 -13.69 4.94 -19.80
CA VAL A 437 -12.73 4.40 -20.77
C VAL A 437 -13.43 3.38 -21.69
N HIS A 438 -13.26 3.56 -22.99
CA HIS A 438 -13.78 2.68 -24.01
C HIS A 438 -12.67 1.75 -24.54
N MET A 439 -12.90 0.42 -24.45
CA MET A 439 -11.98 -0.61 -24.94
C MET A 439 -12.46 -1.18 -26.28
N THR A 440 -12.92 -0.30 -27.18
CA THR A 440 -13.34 -0.63 -28.53
C THR A 440 -12.74 0.38 -29.50
N SER A 441 -11.95 -0.09 -30.47
CA SER A 441 -11.32 0.73 -31.49
C SER A 441 -11.75 0.28 -32.88
N LYS A 442 -12.31 1.20 -33.68
CA LYS A 442 -12.78 0.89 -35.06
C LYS A 442 -13.58 -0.42 -35.14
N ASN A 443 -14.54 -0.60 -34.24
CA ASN A 443 -15.36 -1.80 -34.06
C ASN A 443 -14.59 -3.08 -33.66
N ARG A 444 -13.32 -2.99 -33.27
CA ARG A 444 -12.52 -4.09 -32.75
C ARG A 444 -12.39 -3.95 -31.23
N LYS A 445 -12.65 -5.06 -30.51
CA LYS A 445 -12.44 -5.17 -29.07
C LYS A 445 -10.96 -5.40 -28.75
N TRP A 446 -10.57 -5.23 -27.50
CA TRP A 446 -9.22 -5.49 -27.00
C TRP A 446 -8.58 -6.78 -27.53
N ALA A 447 -9.29 -7.91 -27.40
CA ALA A 447 -8.80 -9.22 -27.87
C ALA A 447 -8.59 -9.33 -29.39
N GLN A 448 -9.10 -8.39 -30.18
CA GLN A 448 -8.93 -8.35 -31.63
C GLN A 448 -7.86 -7.35 -32.07
N VAL A 449 -7.43 -6.45 -31.18
CA VAL A 449 -6.38 -5.45 -31.42
C VAL A 449 -5.04 -5.98 -30.94
N ARG A 450 -5.08 -6.72 -29.85
CA ARG A 450 -3.91 -7.38 -29.23
C ARG A 450 -3.36 -8.52 -30.10
#